data_36177fcae67f196199f4417f4b325cba
#
_entry.id   36177fcae67f196199f4417f4b325cba
#
_cell.length_a   1.000
_cell.length_b   1.000
_cell.length_c   1.000
_cell.angle_alpha   90.00
_cell.angle_beta   90.00
_cell.angle_gamma   90.00
#
_symmetry.space_group_name_H-M   'P 1'
#
loop_
_entity.id
_entity.type
_entity.pdbx_description
1 polymer ?
#
loop_
_entity_poly.entity_id
_entity_poly.type
_entity_poly.pdbx_seq_one_letter_code
_entity_poly.pdbx_strand_id
1 'polypeptide(L)'
;MSITDTGAVGDGVTLDTAAIQKAIDTLAGSGGGTLVIPQGKFLSGAIFLKPRVNLHLDAGAILKGSTNIADYPELETRIEGHFQVWIPALVNASNVDHLRITGGGTIDGGGQPYWDEFWKARQENRDVTNLAVKRPRNLFIQYSRDVQISGISLRESGFWNLHLFRCNHVLVEKVDIRAPLHSPSTDGIDIDSCQNVAIRDSYISVDDDNIGIKGNKGTSALDDKTFPSDEHIRISGCTFGLGNSALTLGSEATLVRDVIIEDCHLTGTNKNCVLKLKLRPDTEQHYEEITARNITVDNPTAQLISIESWTQFFDLQGRPAPGQWVKDVTMKNVTGSLRDFGRVVGPQKSNISNLTFKNINVKLQDPAVEIKDAKNVKFSNVKINGVAYTGK
;
A
#
# COMPACT_ATOMS: atom_id res chain seq x y z
N MET A 1 -15.69 -25.89 5.06
CA MET A 1 -15.17 -26.82 4.01
C MET A 1 -13.67 -26.63 3.94
N SER A 2 -12.91 -27.71 4.00
CA SER A 2 -11.48 -27.66 3.75
C SER A 2 -11.19 -27.76 2.25
N ILE A 3 -10.09 -27.14 1.78
CA ILE A 3 -9.63 -27.30 0.40
C ILE A 3 -9.21 -28.75 0.09
N THR A 4 -8.84 -29.53 1.12
CA THR A 4 -8.52 -30.97 0.99
C THR A 4 -9.75 -31.82 0.64
N ASP A 5 -10.98 -31.37 0.97
CA ASP A 5 -12.23 -32.04 0.62
C ASP A 5 -12.45 -32.07 -0.91
N THR A 6 -11.75 -31.22 -1.65
CA THR A 6 -11.83 -31.12 -3.12
C THR A 6 -10.58 -31.60 -3.82
N GLY A 7 -9.63 -32.16 -3.07
CA GLY A 7 -8.43 -32.81 -3.60
C GLY A 7 -7.15 -31.99 -3.56
N ALA A 8 -7.10 -30.87 -2.80
CA ALA A 8 -5.84 -30.15 -2.58
C ALA A 8 -4.88 -31.01 -1.74
N VAL A 9 -3.60 -31.05 -2.15
CA VAL A 9 -2.59 -31.96 -1.61
C VAL A 9 -1.78 -31.34 -0.49
N GLY A 10 -1.35 -30.08 -0.66
CA GLY A 10 -0.61 -29.35 0.37
C GLY A 10 0.84 -29.77 0.57
N ASP A 11 1.48 -30.37 -0.44
CA ASP A 11 2.87 -30.85 -0.41
C ASP A 11 3.90 -29.77 -0.84
N GLY A 12 3.42 -28.61 -1.28
CA GLY A 12 4.24 -27.48 -1.76
C GLY A 12 4.76 -27.63 -3.19
N VAL A 13 4.38 -28.69 -3.91
CA VAL A 13 4.83 -29.00 -5.27
C VAL A 13 3.66 -29.18 -6.23
N THR A 14 2.62 -29.89 -5.79
CA THR A 14 1.39 -30.09 -6.57
C THR A 14 0.63 -28.77 -6.73
N LEU A 15 0.23 -28.44 -7.97
CA LEU A 15 -0.55 -27.24 -8.23
C LEU A 15 -2.01 -27.46 -7.79
N ASP A 16 -2.40 -26.88 -6.68
CA ASP A 16 -3.71 -27.04 -6.02
C ASP A 16 -4.78 -26.05 -6.51
N THR A 17 -4.46 -25.17 -7.47
CA THR A 17 -5.36 -24.09 -7.93
C THR A 17 -6.77 -24.57 -8.25
N ALA A 18 -6.86 -25.64 -9.06
CA ALA A 18 -8.17 -26.19 -9.48
C ALA A 18 -8.96 -26.77 -8.31
N ALA A 19 -8.30 -27.44 -7.37
CA ALA A 19 -8.91 -27.99 -6.17
C ALA A 19 -9.43 -26.87 -5.25
N ILE A 20 -8.62 -25.83 -5.02
CA ILE A 20 -9.01 -24.66 -4.22
C ILE A 20 -10.19 -23.92 -4.87
N GLN A 21 -10.13 -23.67 -6.18
CA GLN A 21 -11.21 -22.98 -6.88
C GLN A 21 -12.52 -23.81 -6.85
N LYS A 22 -12.44 -25.12 -7.00
CA LYS A 22 -13.58 -26.02 -6.87
C LYS A 22 -14.22 -25.94 -5.48
N ALA A 23 -13.42 -25.83 -4.41
CA ALA A 23 -13.95 -25.66 -3.05
C ALA A 23 -14.69 -24.31 -2.91
N ILE A 24 -14.13 -23.23 -3.44
CA ILE A 24 -14.78 -21.91 -3.48
C ILE A 24 -16.12 -21.99 -4.22
N ASP A 25 -16.12 -22.63 -5.39
CA ASP A 25 -17.32 -22.75 -6.23
C ASP A 25 -18.41 -23.59 -5.56
N THR A 26 -18.01 -24.67 -4.90
CA THR A 26 -18.92 -25.54 -4.14
C THR A 26 -19.57 -24.78 -2.97
N LEU A 27 -18.77 -24.06 -2.17
CA LEU A 27 -19.28 -23.24 -1.07
C LEU A 27 -20.25 -22.17 -1.58
N ALA A 28 -19.86 -21.44 -2.62
CA ALA A 28 -20.73 -20.40 -3.20
C ALA A 28 -22.06 -20.96 -3.69
N GLY A 29 -22.03 -22.12 -4.37
CA GLY A 29 -23.24 -22.82 -4.84
C GLY A 29 -24.11 -23.35 -3.71
N SER A 30 -23.54 -23.65 -2.55
CA SER A 30 -24.26 -24.14 -1.35
C SER A 30 -24.76 -23.01 -0.43
N GLY A 31 -24.66 -21.75 -0.86
CA GLY A 31 -25.15 -20.62 -0.06
C GLY A 31 -24.05 -19.84 0.67
N GLY A 32 -22.80 -20.22 0.53
CA GLY A 32 -21.64 -19.59 1.16
C GLY A 32 -21.08 -20.40 2.33
N GLY A 33 -20.12 -19.79 3.05
CA GLY A 33 -19.46 -20.41 4.19
C GLY A 33 -17.98 -20.04 4.28
N THR A 34 -17.24 -20.76 5.11
CA THR A 34 -15.80 -20.55 5.29
C THR A 34 -15.01 -21.63 4.56
N LEU A 35 -14.16 -21.19 3.63
CA LEU A 35 -13.11 -22.00 3.03
C LEU A 35 -11.94 -22.06 4.00
N VAL A 36 -11.51 -23.26 4.37
CA VAL A 36 -10.36 -23.46 5.27
C VAL A 36 -9.17 -23.99 4.47
N ILE A 37 -8.05 -23.30 4.60
CA ILE A 37 -6.73 -23.78 4.20
C ILE A 37 -6.07 -24.36 5.44
N PRO A 38 -5.99 -25.69 5.59
CA PRO A 38 -5.43 -26.31 6.78
C PRO A 38 -3.89 -26.21 6.78
N GLN A 39 -3.26 -26.63 7.89
CA GLN A 39 -1.80 -26.73 7.97
C GLN A 39 -1.24 -27.51 6.77
N GLY A 40 -0.23 -26.95 6.10
CA GLY A 40 0.40 -27.49 4.90
C GLY A 40 0.87 -26.39 3.97
N LYS A 41 1.48 -26.75 2.84
CA LYS A 41 1.97 -25.80 1.84
C LYS A 41 1.27 -26.05 0.50
N PHE A 42 0.32 -25.21 0.17
CA PHE A 42 -0.54 -25.35 -1.01
C PHE A 42 -0.06 -24.42 -2.11
N LEU A 43 0.53 -25.00 -3.17
CA LEU A 43 0.99 -24.25 -4.34
C LEU A 43 -0.23 -23.88 -5.22
N SER A 44 -0.36 -22.60 -5.57
CA SER A 44 -1.51 -22.14 -6.35
C SER A 44 -1.14 -21.00 -7.30
N GLY A 45 -1.77 -20.99 -8.46
CA GLY A 45 -1.97 -19.78 -9.26
C GLY A 45 -3.12 -18.95 -8.71
N ALA A 46 -3.69 -18.09 -9.56
CA ALA A 46 -4.77 -17.20 -9.14
C ALA A 46 -6.04 -17.95 -8.73
N ILE A 47 -6.59 -17.59 -7.56
CA ILE A 47 -7.91 -18.02 -7.08
C ILE A 47 -8.86 -16.82 -6.92
N PHE A 48 -10.16 -17.07 -7.08
CA PHE A 48 -11.19 -16.04 -7.11
C PHE A 48 -12.27 -16.36 -6.08
N LEU A 49 -12.28 -15.61 -4.98
CA LEU A 49 -13.32 -15.71 -3.97
C LEU A 49 -14.67 -15.25 -4.55
N LYS A 50 -15.74 -15.86 -4.08
CA LYS A 50 -17.11 -15.60 -4.52
C LYS A 50 -17.96 -15.00 -3.39
N PRO A 51 -19.09 -14.35 -3.70
CA PRO A 51 -19.97 -13.81 -2.68
C PRO A 51 -20.34 -14.85 -1.61
N ARG A 52 -20.31 -14.43 -0.35
CA ARG A 52 -20.59 -15.24 0.86
C ARG A 52 -19.55 -16.32 1.16
N VAL A 53 -18.40 -16.33 0.49
CA VAL A 53 -17.29 -17.23 0.81
C VAL A 53 -16.20 -16.46 1.55
N ASN A 54 -15.97 -16.86 2.79
CA ASN A 54 -14.87 -16.36 3.63
C ASN A 54 -13.66 -17.27 3.49
N LEU A 55 -12.47 -16.73 3.73
CA LEU A 55 -11.22 -17.47 3.70
C LEU A 55 -10.61 -17.54 5.10
N HIS A 56 -10.29 -18.74 5.56
CA HIS A 56 -9.58 -18.96 6.81
C HIS A 56 -8.31 -19.77 6.58
N LEU A 57 -7.18 -19.25 7.04
CA LEU A 57 -5.89 -19.95 6.98
C LEU A 57 -5.53 -20.42 8.39
N ASP A 58 -5.52 -21.71 8.63
CA ASP A 58 -5.09 -22.28 9.91
C ASP A 58 -3.64 -21.89 10.23
N ALA A 59 -3.28 -21.91 11.51
CA ALA A 59 -1.89 -21.73 11.92
C ALA A 59 -1.00 -22.78 11.24
N GLY A 60 0.08 -22.33 10.59
CA GLY A 60 0.96 -23.20 9.80
C GLY A 60 0.48 -23.50 8.38
N ALA A 61 -0.67 -22.99 7.95
CA ALA A 61 -1.08 -23.00 6.56
C ALA A 61 -0.24 -22.03 5.73
N ILE A 62 0.21 -22.44 4.55
CA ILE A 62 0.88 -21.58 3.57
C ILE A 62 0.19 -21.74 2.23
N LEU A 63 -0.49 -20.68 1.79
CA LEU A 63 -0.92 -20.56 0.39
C LEU A 63 0.24 -19.94 -0.40
N LYS A 64 0.92 -20.76 -1.18
CA LYS A 64 2.12 -20.38 -1.94
C LYS A 64 1.77 -20.04 -3.38
N GLY A 65 2.11 -18.85 -3.83
CA GLY A 65 1.99 -18.45 -5.23
C GLY A 65 2.91 -19.24 -6.15
N SER A 66 2.38 -19.64 -7.29
CA SER A 66 3.17 -20.24 -8.36
C SER A 66 4.19 -19.24 -8.90
N THR A 67 5.38 -19.71 -9.21
CA THR A 67 6.41 -18.93 -9.91
C THR A 67 6.31 -19.04 -11.43
N ASN A 68 5.37 -19.84 -11.93
CA ASN A 68 5.03 -19.92 -13.34
C ASN A 68 3.92 -18.91 -13.67
N ILE A 69 4.25 -17.90 -14.45
CA ILE A 69 3.29 -16.85 -14.80
C ILE A 69 2.05 -17.36 -15.58
N ALA A 70 2.18 -18.50 -16.27
CA ALA A 70 1.06 -19.12 -16.99
C ALA A 70 -0.06 -19.64 -16.07
N ASP A 71 0.20 -19.77 -14.77
CA ASP A 71 -0.82 -20.12 -13.77
C ASP A 71 -1.69 -18.91 -13.35
N TYR A 72 -1.43 -17.74 -13.93
CA TYR A 72 -2.18 -16.49 -13.72
C TYR A 72 -2.76 -16.03 -15.07
N PRO A 73 -4.08 -16.20 -15.30
CA PRO A 73 -4.69 -15.81 -16.57
C PRO A 73 -4.66 -14.30 -16.77
N GLU A 74 -4.42 -13.85 -17.98
CA GLU A 74 -4.53 -12.42 -18.30
C GLU A 74 -5.99 -12.00 -18.27
N LEU A 75 -6.26 -10.88 -17.62
CA LEU A 75 -7.59 -10.28 -17.54
C LEU A 75 -7.47 -8.77 -17.35
N GLU A 76 -8.56 -8.05 -17.63
CA GLU A 76 -8.62 -6.65 -17.29
C GLU A 76 -8.64 -6.46 -15.78
N THR A 77 -7.70 -5.70 -15.25
CA THR A 77 -7.57 -5.45 -13.82
C THR A 77 -7.06 -4.03 -13.56
N ARG A 78 -7.33 -3.54 -12.36
CA ARG A 78 -6.81 -2.27 -11.86
C ARG A 78 -5.35 -2.43 -11.45
N ILE A 79 -4.46 -1.59 -12.00
CA ILE A 79 -3.04 -1.53 -11.62
C ILE A 79 -2.48 -0.12 -11.91
N GLU A 80 -1.67 0.43 -11.01
CA GLU A 80 -1.00 1.74 -11.15
C GLU A 80 -1.89 2.85 -11.74
N GLY A 81 -3.10 3.03 -11.19
CA GLY A 81 -3.98 4.12 -11.57
C GLY A 81 -4.78 3.93 -12.85
N HIS A 82 -4.72 2.76 -13.49
CA HIS A 82 -5.44 2.45 -14.72
C HIS A 82 -6.07 1.06 -14.70
N PHE A 83 -7.06 0.85 -15.56
CA PHE A 83 -7.51 -0.48 -15.97
C PHE A 83 -6.74 -0.89 -17.21
N GLN A 84 -6.22 -2.09 -17.21
CA GLN A 84 -5.52 -2.67 -18.36
C GLN A 84 -5.47 -4.19 -18.27
N VAL A 85 -5.17 -4.84 -19.39
CA VAL A 85 -4.91 -6.28 -19.40
C VAL A 85 -3.60 -6.55 -18.65
N TRP A 86 -3.71 -7.26 -17.56
CA TRP A 86 -2.63 -7.64 -16.66
C TRP A 86 -2.94 -9.00 -16.05
N ILE A 87 -2.15 -9.44 -15.09
CA ILE A 87 -2.41 -10.67 -14.33
C ILE A 87 -3.14 -10.37 -13.01
N PRO A 88 -4.00 -11.28 -12.53
CA PRO A 88 -4.63 -11.17 -11.23
C PRO A 88 -3.64 -11.32 -10.08
N ALA A 89 -4.12 -11.11 -8.87
CA ALA A 89 -3.42 -11.48 -7.65
C ALA A 89 -3.48 -13.01 -7.43
N LEU A 90 -2.69 -13.51 -6.47
CA LEU A 90 -2.82 -14.88 -6.01
C LEU A 90 -4.22 -15.13 -5.44
N VAL A 91 -4.73 -14.19 -4.63
CA VAL A 91 -6.11 -14.23 -4.11
C VAL A 91 -6.86 -13.00 -4.58
N ASN A 92 -8.01 -13.21 -5.21
CA ASN A 92 -8.84 -12.14 -5.76
C ASN A 92 -10.25 -12.18 -5.20
N ALA A 93 -10.84 -11.01 -4.92
CA ALA A 93 -12.24 -10.86 -4.58
C ALA A 93 -12.84 -9.65 -5.29
N SER A 94 -13.97 -9.81 -5.96
CA SER A 94 -14.67 -8.73 -6.67
C SER A 94 -16.16 -8.79 -6.35
N ASN A 95 -16.73 -7.68 -5.87
CA ASN A 95 -18.13 -7.62 -5.43
C ASN A 95 -18.46 -8.69 -4.36
N VAL A 96 -17.58 -8.83 -3.37
CA VAL A 96 -17.74 -9.78 -2.25
C VAL A 96 -17.96 -8.98 -0.96
N ASP A 97 -19.19 -8.63 -0.69
CA ASP A 97 -19.55 -7.96 0.55
C ASP A 97 -19.47 -8.91 1.76
N HIS A 98 -19.24 -8.33 2.94
CA HIS A 98 -19.07 -9.05 4.20
C HIS A 98 -17.94 -10.09 4.18
N LEU A 99 -16.91 -9.83 3.38
CA LEU A 99 -15.75 -10.72 3.25
C LEU A 99 -14.93 -10.77 4.54
N ARG A 100 -14.57 -11.96 4.97
CA ARG A 100 -13.64 -12.20 6.08
C ARG A 100 -12.48 -13.05 5.59
N ILE A 101 -11.25 -12.52 5.75
CA ILE A 101 -10.00 -13.27 5.52
C ILE A 101 -9.28 -13.31 6.87
N THR A 102 -9.18 -14.49 7.46
CA THR A 102 -8.80 -14.65 8.86
C THR A 102 -7.84 -15.81 9.07
N GLY A 103 -7.28 -15.89 10.26
CA GLY A 103 -6.48 -17.04 10.70
C GLY A 103 -5.06 -16.67 11.12
N GLY A 104 -4.20 -17.67 11.28
CA GLY A 104 -2.79 -17.51 11.65
C GLY A 104 -1.83 -17.99 10.55
N GLY A 105 -2.33 -18.28 9.35
CA GLY A 105 -1.54 -18.76 8.23
C GLY A 105 -0.92 -17.65 7.37
N THR A 106 -0.29 -18.07 6.29
CA THR A 106 0.51 -17.20 5.41
C THR A 106 0.01 -17.28 3.97
N ILE A 107 -0.12 -16.14 3.32
CA ILE A 107 -0.18 -16.01 1.86
C ILE A 107 1.22 -15.56 1.41
N ASP A 108 1.90 -16.39 0.65
CA ASP A 108 3.28 -16.21 0.21
C ASP A 108 3.33 -16.16 -1.32
N GLY A 109 3.64 -15.01 -1.88
CA GLY A 109 3.60 -14.79 -3.33
C GLY A 109 4.73 -15.46 -4.12
N GLY A 110 5.80 -15.93 -3.46
CA GLY A 110 6.95 -16.50 -4.16
C GLY A 110 7.66 -15.54 -5.09
N GLY A 111 7.78 -14.28 -4.70
CA GLY A 111 8.14 -13.16 -5.57
C GLY A 111 9.55 -13.18 -6.17
N GLN A 112 10.50 -13.90 -5.56
CA GLN A 112 11.92 -13.81 -5.95
C GLN A 112 12.18 -13.97 -7.46
N PRO A 113 11.64 -15.00 -8.18
CA PRO A 113 11.91 -15.13 -9.61
C PRO A 113 11.37 -13.96 -10.44
N TYR A 114 10.23 -13.37 -10.01
CA TYR A 114 9.64 -12.21 -10.66
C TYR A 114 10.49 -10.94 -10.46
N TRP A 115 11.11 -10.79 -9.28
CA TRP A 115 12.02 -9.68 -9.00
C TRP A 115 13.31 -9.79 -9.79
N ASP A 116 13.86 -11.01 -9.89
CA ASP A 116 15.07 -11.28 -10.69
C ASP A 116 14.85 -10.92 -12.15
N GLU A 117 13.70 -11.31 -12.73
CA GLU A 117 13.32 -10.97 -14.10
C GLU A 117 13.17 -9.45 -14.28
N PHE A 118 12.52 -8.77 -13.33
CA PHE A 118 12.38 -7.32 -13.36
C PHE A 118 13.72 -6.59 -13.32
N TRP A 119 14.61 -6.99 -12.41
CA TRP A 119 15.93 -6.37 -12.30
C TRP A 119 16.80 -6.65 -13.52
N LYS A 120 16.70 -7.84 -14.12
CA LYS A 120 17.33 -8.15 -15.39
C LYS A 120 16.84 -7.21 -16.49
N ALA A 121 15.54 -7.04 -16.65
CA ALA A 121 14.96 -6.10 -17.62
C ALA A 121 15.46 -4.65 -17.38
N ARG A 122 15.54 -4.22 -16.11
CA ARG A 122 16.07 -2.90 -15.73
C ARG A 122 17.56 -2.72 -16.01
N GLN A 123 18.36 -3.77 -15.94
CA GLN A 123 19.79 -3.74 -16.31
C GLN A 123 19.95 -3.59 -17.83
N GLU A 124 19.09 -4.26 -18.61
CA GLU A 124 19.10 -4.19 -20.07
C GLU A 124 18.54 -2.84 -20.58
N ASN A 125 17.52 -2.30 -19.95
CA ASN A 125 16.91 -1.01 -20.29
C ASN A 125 16.45 -0.27 -19.03
N ARG A 126 17.11 0.84 -18.69
CA ARG A 126 16.79 1.66 -17.51
C ARG A 126 15.41 2.34 -17.55
N ASP A 127 14.83 2.49 -18.75
CA ASP A 127 13.53 3.14 -18.96
C ASP A 127 12.34 2.15 -18.83
N VAL A 128 12.63 0.90 -18.48
CA VAL A 128 11.61 -0.12 -18.22
C VAL A 128 10.69 0.35 -17.10
N THR A 129 9.38 0.38 -17.37
CA THR A 129 8.35 0.73 -16.38
C THR A 129 8.16 -0.39 -15.36
N ASN A 130 7.50 -0.10 -14.25
CA ASN A 130 7.20 -1.12 -13.23
C ASN A 130 6.33 -2.25 -13.80
N LEU A 131 5.55 -1.99 -14.86
CA LEU A 131 4.61 -2.92 -15.48
C LEU A 131 5.20 -3.71 -16.66
N ALA A 132 6.47 -3.52 -17.00
CA ALA A 132 7.10 -4.24 -18.12
C ALA A 132 7.23 -5.75 -17.88
N VAL A 133 7.38 -6.16 -16.61
CA VAL A 133 7.38 -7.56 -16.20
C VAL A 133 6.13 -7.85 -15.39
N LYS A 134 5.34 -8.84 -15.81
CA LYS A 134 4.12 -9.25 -15.11
C LYS A 134 4.46 -9.96 -13.81
N ARG A 135 4.00 -9.40 -12.70
CA ARG A 135 4.31 -9.86 -11.33
C ARG A 135 3.02 -9.92 -10.51
N PRO A 136 2.61 -11.08 -9.97
CA PRO A 136 1.37 -11.20 -9.22
C PRO A 136 1.41 -10.41 -7.91
N ARG A 137 0.29 -9.79 -7.55
CA ARG A 137 0.01 -9.31 -6.19
C ARG A 137 -0.36 -10.49 -5.30
N ASN A 138 -0.23 -10.35 -3.98
CA ASN A 138 -0.71 -11.37 -3.06
C ASN A 138 -2.24 -11.36 -2.97
N LEU A 139 -2.83 -10.21 -2.71
CA LEU A 139 -4.26 -10.08 -2.43
C LEU A 139 -4.83 -8.85 -3.12
N PHE A 140 -5.88 -9.03 -3.92
CA PHE A 140 -6.62 -7.95 -4.56
C PHE A 140 -8.11 -8.04 -4.27
N ILE A 141 -8.66 -7.02 -3.62
CA ILE A 141 -10.08 -6.93 -3.28
C ILE A 141 -10.64 -5.66 -3.91
N GLN A 142 -11.71 -5.80 -4.69
CA GLN A 142 -12.33 -4.67 -5.35
C GLN A 142 -13.85 -4.66 -5.23
N TYR A 143 -14.44 -3.46 -5.27
CA TYR A 143 -15.91 -3.24 -5.27
C TYR A 143 -16.63 -3.97 -4.13
N SER A 144 -16.01 -4.04 -2.96
CA SER A 144 -16.51 -4.84 -1.83
C SER A 144 -16.76 -3.96 -0.61
N ARG A 145 -17.78 -4.31 0.16
CA ARG A 145 -18.16 -3.58 1.36
C ARG A 145 -18.11 -4.48 2.59
N ASP A 146 -17.79 -3.89 3.75
CA ASP A 146 -17.64 -4.61 5.02
C ASP A 146 -16.63 -5.77 4.91
N VAL A 147 -15.37 -5.39 4.62
CA VAL A 147 -14.25 -6.34 4.47
C VAL A 147 -13.42 -6.35 5.74
N GLN A 148 -13.10 -7.53 6.24
CA GLN A 148 -12.16 -7.69 7.35
C GLN A 148 -11.05 -8.66 6.98
N ILE A 149 -9.79 -8.22 7.22
CA ILE A 149 -8.59 -9.03 7.05
C ILE A 149 -7.87 -9.01 8.40
N SER A 150 -7.70 -10.17 9.03
CA SER A 150 -7.13 -10.22 10.38
C SER A 150 -6.27 -11.45 10.65
N GLY A 151 -5.15 -11.23 11.35
CA GLY A 151 -4.29 -12.27 11.91
C GLY A 151 -3.38 -12.99 10.92
N ILE A 152 -3.54 -12.79 9.63
CA ILE A 152 -2.75 -13.46 8.59
C ILE A 152 -1.40 -12.80 8.35
N SER A 153 -0.50 -13.55 7.73
CA SER A 153 0.78 -13.05 7.20
C SER A 153 0.75 -12.94 5.68
N LEU A 154 1.30 -11.84 5.13
CA LEU A 154 1.59 -11.70 3.70
C LEU A 154 3.09 -11.68 3.50
N ARG A 155 3.59 -12.47 2.58
CA ARG A 155 5.02 -12.64 2.34
C ARG A 155 5.33 -12.56 0.85
N GLU A 156 6.49 -12.01 0.53
CA GLU A 156 7.17 -12.12 -0.77
C GLU A 156 6.24 -11.98 -1.98
N SER A 157 5.38 -10.95 -1.98
CA SER A 157 4.54 -10.66 -3.15
C SER A 157 5.40 -10.35 -4.38
N GLY A 158 5.00 -10.80 -5.54
CA GLY A 158 5.68 -10.41 -6.78
C GLY A 158 5.56 -8.92 -7.08
N PHE A 159 4.46 -8.29 -6.66
CA PHE A 159 4.14 -6.86 -6.77
C PHE A 159 3.54 -6.38 -5.43
N TRP A 160 2.52 -5.52 -5.41
CA TRP A 160 1.85 -5.07 -4.19
C TRP A 160 1.32 -6.23 -3.33
N ASN A 161 1.42 -6.12 -2.01
CA ASN A 161 0.95 -7.20 -1.13
C ASN A 161 -0.58 -7.23 -1.01
N LEU A 162 -1.19 -6.16 -0.50
CA LEU A 162 -2.64 -6.02 -0.39
C LEU A 162 -3.09 -4.79 -1.17
N HIS A 163 -3.90 -5.00 -2.18
CA HIS A 163 -4.52 -3.93 -2.95
C HIS A 163 -6.03 -3.91 -2.74
N LEU A 164 -6.53 -2.80 -2.23
CA LEU A 164 -7.95 -2.52 -2.03
C LEU A 164 -8.39 -1.48 -3.06
N PHE A 165 -9.38 -1.79 -3.89
CA PHE A 165 -9.87 -0.86 -4.89
C PHE A 165 -11.39 -0.66 -4.77
N ARG A 166 -11.82 0.60 -4.63
CA ARG A 166 -13.23 0.98 -4.47
C ARG A 166 -13.96 0.15 -3.42
N CYS A 167 -13.28 -0.11 -2.31
CA CYS A 167 -13.86 -0.78 -1.16
C CYS A 167 -14.38 0.24 -0.13
N ASN A 168 -15.36 -0.17 0.66
CA ASN A 168 -15.93 0.69 1.70
C ASN A 168 -16.15 -0.09 3.00
N HIS A 169 -15.84 0.53 4.15
CA HIS A 169 -15.86 -0.13 5.46
C HIS A 169 -14.91 -1.33 5.50
N VAL A 170 -13.61 -1.06 5.44
CA VAL A 170 -12.55 -2.05 5.47
C VAL A 170 -11.81 -2.00 6.82
N LEU A 171 -11.61 -3.16 7.41
CA LEU A 171 -10.75 -3.34 8.58
C LEU A 171 -9.60 -4.28 8.25
N VAL A 172 -8.37 -3.81 8.39
CA VAL A 172 -7.16 -4.63 8.35
C VAL A 172 -6.50 -4.55 9.73
N GLU A 173 -6.38 -5.68 10.40
CA GLU A 173 -5.81 -5.69 11.76
C GLU A 173 -4.95 -6.90 12.05
N LYS A 174 -3.92 -6.68 12.89
CA LYS A 174 -3.03 -7.76 13.36
C LYS A 174 -2.45 -8.59 12.22
N VAL A 175 -2.16 -7.94 11.10
CA VAL A 175 -1.47 -8.57 9.96
C VAL A 175 0.04 -8.35 10.07
N ASP A 176 0.79 -9.29 9.52
CA ASP A 176 2.25 -9.20 9.41
C ASP A 176 2.63 -9.26 7.93
N ILE A 177 3.03 -8.12 7.34
CA ILE A 177 3.36 -8.01 5.91
C ILE A 177 4.86 -7.79 5.76
N ARG A 178 5.52 -8.66 5.01
CA ARG A 178 6.97 -8.54 4.78
C ARG A 178 7.40 -8.86 3.36
N ALA A 179 8.30 -8.03 2.87
CA ALA A 179 9.09 -8.27 1.67
C ALA A 179 10.55 -7.84 1.92
N PRO A 180 11.54 -8.54 1.37
CA PRO A 180 12.95 -8.19 1.58
C PRO A 180 13.33 -6.93 0.79
N LEU A 181 14.49 -6.34 1.10
CA LEU A 181 15.11 -5.31 0.24
C LEU A 181 15.35 -5.87 -1.16
N HIS A 182 15.25 -5.00 -2.16
CA HIS A 182 15.36 -5.31 -3.59
C HIS A 182 14.19 -6.12 -4.17
N SER A 183 13.05 -6.12 -3.49
CA SER A 183 11.79 -6.64 -4.02
C SER A 183 10.96 -5.49 -4.61
N PRO A 184 11.07 -5.22 -5.90
CA PRO A 184 10.56 -3.99 -6.51
C PRO A 184 9.03 -3.93 -6.49
N SER A 185 8.49 -2.75 -6.13
CA SER A 185 7.05 -2.49 -6.07
C SER A 185 6.29 -3.43 -5.10
N THR A 186 6.89 -3.79 -3.97
CA THR A 186 6.26 -4.64 -2.97
C THR A 186 5.59 -3.81 -1.88
N ASP A 187 4.81 -2.80 -2.26
CA ASP A 187 4.01 -2.00 -1.32
C ASP A 187 3.23 -2.91 -0.36
N GLY A 188 3.07 -2.48 0.89
CA GLY A 188 2.41 -3.29 1.92
C GLY A 188 0.90 -3.32 1.73
N ILE A 189 0.25 -2.16 1.86
CA ILE A 189 -1.19 -2.01 1.70
C ILE A 189 -1.46 -0.81 0.80
N ASP A 190 -2.08 -1.03 -0.35
CA ASP A 190 -2.54 0.02 -1.25
C ASP A 190 -4.04 0.22 -1.13
N ILE A 191 -4.41 1.45 -0.77
CA ILE A 191 -5.80 1.91 -0.64
C ILE A 191 -6.09 2.74 -1.88
N ASP A 192 -6.86 2.21 -2.83
CA ASP A 192 -7.13 2.84 -4.12
C ASP A 192 -8.61 3.22 -4.20
N SER A 193 -8.90 4.50 -4.03
CA SER A 193 -10.25 5.05 -4.14
C SER A 193 -11.24 4.39 -3.16
N CYS A 194 -10.81 4.19 -1.92
CA CYS A 194 -11.58 3.54 -0.87
C CYS A 194 -12.05 4.53 0.19
N GLN A 195 -13.09 4.14 0.92
CA GLN A 195 -13.66 4.95 1.99
C GLN A 195 -13.85 4.15 3.27
N ASN A 196 -13.72 4.81 4.42
CA ASN A 196 -13.92 4.19 5.73
C ASN A 196 -12.97 2.98 5.93
N VAL A 197 -11.66 3.20 5.79
CA VAL A 197 -10.63 2.17 5.96
C VAL A 197 -9.94 2.34 7.31
N ALA A 198 -9.88 1.27 8.08
CA ALA A 198 -9.11 1.19 9.32
C ALA A 198 -8.00 0.14 9.18
N ILE A 199 -6.75 0.53 9.45
CA ILE A 199 -5.59 -0.36 9.55
C ILE A 199 -5.03 -0.21 10.94
N ARG A 200 -4.93 -1.31 11.71
CA ARG A 200 -4.47 -1.21 13.08
C ARG A 200 -3.66 -2.41 13.55
N ASP A 201 -2.85 -2.17 14.58
CA ASP A 201 -2.12 -3.20 15.34
C ASP A 201 -1.33 -4.16 14.44
N SER A 202 -0.73 -3.65 13.36
CA SER A 202 -0.10 -4.44 12.32
C SER A 202 1.39 -4.14 12.19
N TYR A 203 2.14 -5.13 11.72
CA TYR A 203 3.55 -4.97 11.36
C TYR A 203 3.72 -5.01 9.85
N ILE A 204 4.34 -3.96 9.28
CA ILE A 204 4.57 -3.85 7.84
C ILE A 204 6.03 -3.50 7.60
N SER A 205 6.71 -4.28 6.78
CA SER A 205 8.13 -4.11 6.46
C SER A 205 8.41 -4.62 5.05
N VAL A 206 8.49 -3.70 4.10
CA VAL A 206 8.55 -4.00 2.67
C VAL A 206 9.62 -3.14 1.98
N ASP A 207 9.88 -3.35 0.69
CA ASP A 207 10.90 -2.58 -0.04
C ASP A 207 10.38 -1.25 -0.59
N ASP A 208 9.06 -1.14 -0.84
CA ASP A 208 8.42 0.09 -1.33
C ASP A 208 7.57 0.75 -0.21
N ASP A 209 6.47 1.42 -0.50
CA ASP A 209 5.66 2.14 0.48
C ASP A 209 4.95 1.15 1.44
N ASN A 210 5.03 1.34 2.77
CA ASN A 210 4.34 0.43 3.70
C ASN A 210 2.82 0.54 3.57
N ILE A 211 2.30 1.77 3.52
CA ILE A 211 0.90 2.04 3.19
C ILE A 211 0.88 3.11 2.09
N GLY A 212 0.27 2.78 0.96
CA GLY A 212 0.07 3.68 -0.18
C GLY A 212 -1.40 4.06 -0.34
N ILE A 213 -1.71 5.35 -0.44
CA ILE A 213 -3.03 5.81 -0.89
C ILE A 213 -2.91 6.08 -2.38
N LYS A 214 -3.72 5.38 -3.15
CA LYS A 214 -3.67 5.35 -4.61
C LYS A 214 -4.96 5.92 -5.23
N GLY A 215 -5.03 5.97 -6.55
CA GLY A 215 -6.17 6.48 -7.30
C GLY A 215 -5.87 6.48 -8.78
N ASN A 216 -6.41 7.43 -9.51
CA ASN A 216 -6.11 7.62 -10.93
C ASN A 216 -4.80 8.40 -11.13
N LYS A 217 -4.24 8.31 -12.33
CA LYS A 217 -3.10 9.13 -12.77
C LYS A 217 -3.26 9.64 -14.21
N GLY A 218 -2.45 10.63 -14.53
CA GLY A 218 -2.40 11.24 -15.87
C GLY A 218 -3.35 12.41 -16.04
N THR A 219 -3.30 13.03 -17.19
CA THR A 219 -3.99 14.30 -17.49
C THR A 219 -5.51 14.19 -17.51
N SER A 220 -6.07 13.00 -17.58
CA SER A 220 -7.51 12.70 -17.56
C SER A 220 -7.97 12.07 -16.23
N ALA A 221 -7.14 12.09 -15.21
CA ALA A 221 -7.38 11.39 -13.95
C ALA A 221 -8.68 11.78 -13.23
N LEU A 222 -9.15 13.02 -13.43
CA LEU A 222 -10.41 13.56 -12.87
C LEU A 222 -11.47 13.86 -13.91
N ASP A 223 -11.37 13.32 -15.13
CA ASP A 223 -12.41 13.49 -16.16
C ASP A 223 -13.71 12.78 -15.73
N ASP A 224 -13.61 11.61 -15.11
CA ASP A 224 -14.74 10.94 -14.46
C ASP A 224 -15.02 11.56 -13.08
N LYS A 225 -16.02 12.44 -13.03
CA LYS A 225 -16.43 13.12 -11.78
C LYS A 225 -17.12 12.20 -10.78
N THR A 226 -17.44 10.97 -11.15
CA THR A 226 -18.02 9.96 -10.25
C THR A 226 -16.96 9.08 -9.59
N PHE A 227 -15.68 9.29 -9.93
CA PHE A 227 -14.60 8.52 -9.33
C PHE A 227 -14.45 8.90 -7.84
N PRO A 228 -14.55 7.94 -6.91
CA PRO A 228 -14.57 8.25 -5.50
C PRO A 228 -13.21 8.74 -4.98
N SER A 229 -13.26 9.62 -4.01
CA SER A 229 -12.09 10.01 -3.21
C SER A 229 -11.67 8.88 -2.25
N ASP A 230 -10.41 8.91 -1.85
CA ASP A 230 -9.94 8.20 -0.66
C ASP A 230 -10.24 9.07 0.57
N GLU A 231 -11.10 8.60 1.46
CA GLU A 231 -11.47 9.38 2.64
C GLU A 231 -11.84 8.53 3.85
N HIS A 232 -11.76 9.15 5.03
CA HIS A 232 -12.00 8.51 6.32
C HIS A 232 -11.05 7.33 6.55
N ILE A 233 -9.73 7.55 6.32
CA ILE A 233 -8.69 6.54 6.49
C ILE A 233 -8.06 6.71 7.87
N ARG A 234 -7.99 5.63 8.64
CA ARG A 234 -7.45 5.59 9.99
C ARG A 234 -6.40 4.50 10.12
N ILE A 235 -5.18 4.89 10.47
CA ILE A 235 -4.03 3.98 10.64
C ILE A 235 -3.57 4.16 12.08
N SER A 236 -3.56 3.09 12.88
CA SER A 236 -3.21 3.20 14.30
C SER A 236 -2.50 1.97 14.85
N GLY A 237 -1.62 2.18 15.85
CA GLY A 237 -0.95 1.09 16.56
C GLY A 237 -0.02 0.24 15.68
N CYS A 238 0.38 0.72 14.50
CA CYS A 238 1.19 -0.02 13.57
C CYS A 238 2.69 0.19 13.80
N THR A 239 3.47 -0.85 13.49
CA THR A 239 4.92 -0.78 13.43
C THR A 239 5.40 -0.93 11.98
N PHE A 240 6.21 0.02 11.53
CA PHE A 240 6.79 0.02 10.18
C PHE A 240 8.29 -0.26 10.25
N GLY A 241 8.72 -1.29 9.53
CA GLY A 241 10.13 -1.68 9.43
C GLY A 241 10.83 -1.05 8.23
N LEU A 242 11.26 -1.88 7.28
CA LEU A 242 11.77 -1.43 5.98
C LEU A 242 10.66 -0.71 5.21
N GLY A 243 11.04 0.14 4.24
CA GLY A 243 10.07 0.79 3.34
C GLY A 243 10.54 2.15 2.85
N ASN A 244 9.83 2.70 1.86
CA ASN A 244 10.05 4.06 1.38
C ASN A 244 9.32 5.11 2.24
N SER A 245 8.25 4.69 2.91
CA SER A 245 7.48 5.52 3.86
C SER A 245 6.58 4.68 4.74
N ALA A 246 6.18 5.21 5.90
CA ALA A 246 5.07 4.65 6.69
C ALA A 246 3.74 4.88 5.96
N LEU A 247 3.52 6.11 5.48
CA LEU A 247 2.35 6.50 4.70
C LEU A 247 2.76 7.34 3.49
N THR A 248 2.39 6.88 2.30
CA THR A 248 2.53 7.63 1.04
C THR A 248 1.16 7.97 0.46
N LEU A 249 0.99 9.20 -0.02
CA LEU A 249 -0.10 9.61 -0.91
C LEU A 249 0.48 9.71 -2.32
N GLY A 250 -0.03 8.87 -3.22
CA GLY A 250 0.45 8.82 -4.61
C GLY A 250 1.49 7.70 -4.86
N SER A 251 2.20 7.72 -6.00
CA SER A 251 2.09 8.77 -7.05
C SER A 251 0.73 8.78 -7.78
N GLU A 252 0.10 7.64 -7.96
CA GLU A 252 -1.25 7.47 -8.48
C GLU A 252 -2.26 7.79 -7.36
N ALA A 253 -2.65 9.02 -7.19
CA ALA A 253 -3.72 9.44 -6.30
C ALA A 253 -4.23 10.80 -6.76
N THR A 254 -5.51 11.05 -6.59
CA THR A 254 -6.16 12.28 -7.06
C THR A 254 -6.83 13.02 -5.93
N LEU A 255 -7.87 12.45 -5.35
CA LEU A 255 -8.67 13.07 -4.29
C LEU A 255 -8.47 12.28 -3.00
N VAL A 256 -7.76 12.86 -2.04
CA VAL A 256 -7.47 12.25 -0.73
C VAL A 256 -7.84 13.23 0.37
N ARG A 257 -8.68 12.79 1.30
CA ARG A 257 -9.14 13.65 2.40
C ARG A 257 -9.37 12.86 3.69
N ASP A 258 -9.20 13.53 4.82
CA ASP A 258 -9.45 13.00 6.17
C ASP A 258 -8.70 11.69 6.44
N VAL A 259 -7.37 11.81 6.43
CA VAL A 259 -6.45 10.70 6.71
C VAL A 259 -5.73 10.94 8.03
N ILE A 260 -5.78 9.96 8.92
CA ILE A 260 -5.06 10.00 10.20
C ILE A 260 -4.17 8.77 10.33
N ILE A 261 -2.88 9.01 10.58
CA ILE A 261 -1.93 7.99 11.06
C ILE A 261 -1.50 8.36 12.49
N GLU A 262 -1.70 7.46 13.43
CA GLU A 262 -1.48 7.74 14.84
C GLU A 262 -0.97 6.55 15.65
N ASP A 263 -0.31 6.85 16.77
CA ASP A 263 0.17 5.85 17.73
C ASP A 263 1.04 4.78 17.07
N CYS A 264 1.87 5.19 16.10
CA CYS A 264 2.68 4.31 15.28
C CYS A 264 4.17 4.43 15.58
N HIS A 265 4.90 3.35 15.28
CA HIS A 265 6.33 3.27 15.47
C HIS A 265 7.04 2.99 14.14
N LEU A 266 7.95 3.87 13.74
CA LEU A 266 8.80 3.70 12.55
C LEU A 266 10.17 3.20 12.99
N THR A 267 10.52 2.00 12.58
CA THR A 267 11.79 1.34 12.89
C THR A 267 12.61 1.09 11.63
N GLY A 268 13.69 0.34 11.72
CA GLY A 268 14.47 -0.08 10.57
C GLY A 268 15.71 0.77 10.34
N THR A 269 16.46 0.46 9.29
CA THR A 269 17.76 1.05 8.99
C THR A 269 17.94 1.47 7.53
N ASN A 270 16.90 1.36 6.73
CA ASN A 270 16.90 1.83 5.34
C ASN A 270 16.21 3.20 5.21
N LYS A 271 16.33 3.78 4.04
CA LYS A 271 15.60 5.03 3.72
C LYS A 271 14.11 4.82 3.95
N ASN A 272 13.50 5.73 4.69
CA ASN A 272 12.08 5.69 5.01
C ASN A 272 11.57 7.12 5.20
N CYS A 273 10.26 7.30 5.33
CA CYS A 273 9.65 8.60 5.60
C CYS A 273 8.40 8.39 6.46
N VAL A 274 8.13 9.27 7.41
CA VAL A 274 6.88 9.14 8.18
C VAL A 274 5.67 9.46 7.29
N LEU A 275 5.73 10.58 6.57
CA LEU A 275 4.64 11.02 5.67
C LEU A 275 5.20 11.51 4.35
N LYS A 276 4.81 10.88 3.24
CA LYS A 276 5.30 11.19 1.90
C LYS A 276 4.14 11.50 0.96
N LEU A 277 4.17 12.67 0.33
CA LEU A 277 3.19 13.11 -0.65
C LEU A 277 3.90 13.28 -2.00
N LYS A 278 3.59 12.39 -2.95
CA LYS A 278 4.17 12.39 -4.30
C LYS A 278 3.29 13.23 -5.22
N LEU A 279 3.77 14.37 -5.68
CA LEU A 279 3.03 15.29 -6.54
C LEU A 279 3.44 15.09 -8.01
N ARG A 280 2.53 14.53 -8.82
CA ARG A 280 2.78 14.26 -10.24
C ARG A 280 2.50 15.49 -11.11
N PRO A 281 3.43 15.89 -11.99
CA PRO A 281 3.19 17.02 -12.90
C PRO A 281 2.07 16.79 -13.93
N ASP A 282 1.72 15.54 -14.22
CA ASP A 282 0.69 15.15 -15.19
C ASP A 282 -0.67 14.83 -14.57
N THR A 283 -0.82 14.94 -13.26
CA THR A 283 -2.03 14.51 -12.54
C THR A 283 -2.57 15.65 -11.69
N GLU A 284 -3.85 15.95 -11.83
CA GLU A 284 -4.54 16.82 -10.89
C GLU A 284 -4.71 16.12 -9.54
N GLN A 285 -4.21 16.73 -8.46
CA GLN A 285 -4.17 16.11 -7.14
C GLN A 285 -4.67 17.07 -6.06
N HIS A 286 -5.52 16.57 -5.18
CA HIS A 286 -6.05 17.28 -4.02
C HIS A 286 -5.86 16.42 -2.77
N TYR A 287 -4.90 16.80 -1.92
CA TYR A 287 -4.58 16.13 -0.66
C TYR A 287 -4.92 17.07 0.49
N GLU A 288 -5.93 16.73 1.28
CA GLU A 288 -6.49 17.62 2.30
C GLU A 288 -6.71 16.90 3.63
N GLU A 289 -6.58 17.63 4.74
CA GLU A 289 -6.89 17.13 6.09
C GLU A 289 -6.08 15.86 6.47
N ILE A 290 -4.75 15.92 6.30
CA ILE A 290 -3.84 14.81 6.59
C ILE A 290 -3.19 15.02 7.96
N THR A 291 -3.32 14.08 8.86
CA THR A 291 -2.74 14.17 10.20
C THR A 291 -1.85 12.97 10.52
N ALA A 292 -0.60 13.23 10.89
CA ALA A 292 0.30 12.26 11.53
C ALA A 292 0.52 12.68 12.99
N ARG A 293 0.17 11.81 13.94
CA ARG A 293 0.29 12.16 15.35
C ARG A 293 0.73 10.99 16.24
N ASN A 294 1.40 11.33 17.35
CA ASN A 294 1.89 10.35 18.32
C ASN A 294 2.81 9.30 17.65
N ILE A 295 3.79 9.76 16.89
CA ILE A 295 4.70 8.89 16.13
C ILE A 295 6.05 8.83 16.83
N THR A 296 6.54 7.63 17.06
CA THR A 296 7.91 7.39 17.50
C THR A 296 8.76 6.92 16.33
N VAL A 297 9.95 7.49 16.15
CA VAL A 297 10.85 7.16 15.05
C VAL A 297 12.19 6.71 15.59
N ASP A 298 12.52 5.43 15.40
CA ASP A 298 13.81 4.84 15.71
C ASP A 298 14.50 4.37 14.41
N ASN A 299 14.63 5.30 13.46
CA ASN A 299 15.26 5.05 12.18
C ASN A 299 16.14 6.25 11.76
N PRO A 300 17.46 6.15 11.97
CA PRO A 300 18.39 7.26 11.70
C PRO A 300 18.56 7.57 10.21
N THR A 301 17.92 6.84 9.33
CA THR A 301 17.95 7.09 7.88
C THR A 301 16.62 7.63 7.35
N ALA A 302 15.59 7.75 8.21
CA ALA A 302 14.28 8.22 7.84
C ALA A 302 14.18 9.74 7.73
N GLN A 303 13.20 10.22 6.99
CA GLN A 303 12.74 11.61 6.94
C GLN A 303 11.44 11.78 7.73
N LEU A 304 11.19 12.98 8.24
CA LEU A 304 9.93 13.28 8.89
C LEU A 304 8.80 13.48 7.87
N ILE A 305 9.04 14.28 6.83
CA ILE A 305 8.05 14.60 5.80
C ILE A 305 8.70 14.78 4.43
N SER A 306 8.03 14.35 3.38
CA SER A 306 8.38 14.66 2.00
C SER A 306 7.13 15.09 1.23
N ILE A 307 7.11 16.30 0.68
CA ILE A 307 6.08 16.78 -0.27
C ILE A 307 6.84 17.25 -1.49
N GLU A 308 6.95 16.40 -2.51
CA GLU A 308 7.87 16.64 -3.62
C GLU A 308 7.26 16.24 -4.96
N SER A 309 7.79 16.85 -6.02
CA SER A 309 7.50 16.48 -7.39
C SER A 309 7.93 15.03 -7.66
N TRP A 310 7.03 14.25 -8.25
CA TRP A 310 7.29 12.86 -8.67
C TRP A 310 7.21 12.74 -10.18
N THR A 311 8.35 12.64 -10.83
CA THR A 311 8.47 12.71 -12.30
C THR A 311 8.69 11.36 -12.96
N GLN A 312 8.64 10.25 -12.21
CA GLN A 312 8.81 8.92 -12.77
C GLN A 312 7.65 8.58 -13.71
N PHE A 313 7.97 8.32 -14.98
CA PHE A 313 7.00 7.91 -16.02
C PHE A 313 5.78 8.85 -16.15
N PHE A 314 5.97 10.18 -15.93
CA PHE A 314 4.91 11.14 -16.20
C PHE A 314 4.81 11.44 -17.68
N ASP A 315 3.58 11.69 -18.17
CA ASP A 315 3.33 12.08 -19.55
C ASP A 315 2.17 13.08 -19.63
N LEU A 316 2.46 14.27 -20.08
CA LEU A 316 1.46 15.32 -20.27
C LEU A 316 0.57 15.10 -21.50
N GLN A 317 0.94 14.19 -22.40
CA GLN A 317 0.17 13.90 -23.63
C GLN A 317 -0.17 15.18 -24.43
N GLY A 318 0.74 16.13 -24.44
CA GLY A 318 0.55 17.44 -25.10
C GLY A 318 -0.44 18.39 -24.39
N ARG A 319 -0.98 18.04 -23.22
CA ARG A 319 -1.88 18.90 -22.43
C ARG A 319 -1.10 19.80 -21.46
N PRO A 320 -1.67 20.94 -21.06
CA PRO A 320 -1.10 21.76 -20.00
C PRO A 320 -0.98 20.96 -18.69
N ALA A 321 0.12 21.15 -17.97
CA ALA A 321 0.28 20.55 -16.64
C ALA A 321 -0.87 21.01 -15.72
N PRO A 322 -1.58 20.07 -15.05
CA PRO A 322 -2.62 20.38 -14.10
C PRO A 322 -2.03 20.96 -12.79
N GLY A 323 -2.91 21.42 -11.90
CA GLY A 323 -2.52 21.85 -10.56
C GLY A 323 -2.44 20.70 -9.56
N GLN A 324 -1.68 20.92 -8.49
CA GLN A 324 -1.66 20.05 -7.32
C GLN A 324 -1.95 20.90 -6.07
N TRP A 325 -2.84 20.42 -5.23
CA TRP A 325 -3.22 21.10 -3.99
C TRP A 325 -2.93 20.20 -2.80
N VAL A 326 -2.18 20.75 -1.85
CA VAL A 326 -1.93 20.13 -0.55
C VAL A 326 -2.29 21.15 0.51
N LYS A 327 -3.25 20.81 1.36
CA LYS A 327 -3.64 21.72 2.43
C LYS A 327 -4.01 20.97 3.72
N ASP A 328 -3.89 21.68 4.84
CA ASP A 328 -4.28 21.22 6.16
C ASP A 328 -3.53 19.92 6.57
N VAL A 329 -2.19 19.93 6.41
CA VAL A 329 -1.32 18.85 6.84
C VAL A 329 -0.79 19.12 8.24
N THR A 330 -1.01 18.21 9.16
CA THR A 330 -0.58 18.33 10.57
C THR A 330 0.33 17.17 10.98
N MET A 331 1.51 17.50 11.49
CA MET A 331 2.37 16.56 12.20
C MET A 331 2.44 16.98 13.69
N LYS A 332 2.06 16.05 14.58
CA LYS A 332 1.93 16.39 16.00
C LYS A 332 2.45 15.28 16.90
N ASN A 333 3.13 15.67 17.99
CA ASN A 333 3.66 14.72 18.99
C ASN A 333 4.55 13.66 18.32
N VAL A 334 5.62 14.09 17.63
CA VAL A 334 6.61 13.20 17.01
C VAL A 334 7.91 13.26 17.78
N THR A 335 8.47 12.09 18.09
CA THR A 335 9.74 11.96 18.83
C THR A 335 10.63 10.91 18.18
N GLY A 336 11.95 11.01 18.45
CA GLY A 336 12.89 9.98 18.05
C GLY A 336 14.11 10.48 17.28
N SER A 337 14.72 9.58 16.53
CA SER A 337 15.95 9.84 15.75
C SER A 337 15.72 9.60 14.26
N LEU A 338 16.03 10.59 13.43
CA LEU A 338 15.85 10.58 11.98
C LEU A 338 17.13 11.09 11.28
N ARG A 339 17.20 10.91 9.96
CA ARG A 339 18.23 11.51 9.13
C ARG A 339 18.07 13.02 9.04
N ASP A 340 16.89 13.47 8.62
CA ASP A 340 16.57 14.87 8.39
C ASP A 340 15.08 15.18 8.60
N PHE A 341 14.75 16.46 8.61
CA PHE A 341 13.36 16.91 8.69
C PHE A 341 12.59 16.59 7.41
N GLY A 342 13.29 16.45 6.29
CA GLY A 342 12.68 16.23 4.98
C GLY A 342 12.49 17.52 4.19
N ARG A 343 11.70 17.40 3.11
CA ARG A 343 11.56 18.48 2.13
C ARG A 343 10.08 18.74 1.80
N VAL A 344 9.77 20.02 1.64
CA VAL A 344 8.49 20.47 1.08
C VAL A 344 8.83 21.38 -0.10
N VAL A 345 8.80 20.81 -1.30
CA VAL A 345 9.14 21.49 -2.56
C VAL A 345 8.24 20.96 -3.66
N GLY A 346 7.10 21.60 -3.87
CA GLY A 346 6.14 21.17 -4.88
C GLY A 346 6.54 21.49 -6.31
N PRO A 347 5.87 20.89 -7.30
CA PRO A 347 5.96 21.31 -8.71
C PRO A 347 5.52 22.77 -8.90
N GLN A 348 5.92 23.39 -10.00
CA GLN A 348 5.71 24.81 -10.27
C GLN A 348 4.25 25.30 -10.10
N LYS A 349 3.27 24.46 -10.37
CA LYS A 349 1.84 24.79 -10.23
C LYS A 349 1.20 24.29 -8.93
N SER A 350 1.99 23.77 -8.00
CA SER A 350 1.46 23.30 -6.74
C SER A 350 1.03 24.46 -5.82
N ASN A 351 -0.01 24.21 -5.04
CA ASN A 351 -0.49 25.09 -3.99
C ASN A 351 -0.45 24.32 -2.65
N ILE A 352 0.66 24.50 -1.93
CA ILE A 352 0.87 23.85 -0.63
C ILE A 352 0.59 24.88 0.46
N SER A 353 -0.31 24.56 1.40
CA SER A 353 -0.73 25.52 2.43
C SER A 353 -1.18 24.87 3.73
N ASN A 354 -1.17 25.66 4.81
CA ASN A 354 -1.63 25.25 6.13
C ASN A 354 -0.89 24.01 6.68
N LEU A 355 0.43 24.06 6.70
CA LEU A 355 1.26 23.02 7.31
C LEU A 355 1.45 23.32 8.79
N THR A 356 1.17 22.39 9.67
CA THR A 356 1.33 22.54 11.11
C THR A 356 2.26 21.47 11.69
N PHE A 357 3.35 21.92 12.34
CA PHE A 357 4.28 21.08 13.08
C PHE A 357 4.19 21.46 14.56
N LYS A 358 3.68 20.53 15.39
CA LYS A 358 3.40 20.80 16.80
C LYS A 358 3.95 19.71 17.72
N ASN A 359 4.63 20.12 18.80
CA ASN A 359 5.21 19.17 19.76
C ASN A 359 6.13 18.14 19.08
N ILE A 360 7.07 18.59 18.28
CA ILE A 360 8.08 17.73 17.62
C ILE A 360 9.36 17.81 18.44
N ASN A 361 9.90 16.67 18.83
CA ASN A 361 11.17 16.59 19.56
C ASN A 361 12.05 15.49 18.96
N VAL A 362 12.91 15.85 18.05
CA VAL A 362 13.66 14.91 17.22
C VAL A 362 15.17 15.17 17.24
N LYS A 363 15.94 14.09 17.12
CA LYS A 363 17.36 14.13 16.84
C LYS A 363 17.56 13.90 15.34
N LEU A 364 18.15 14.87 14.65
CA LEU A 364 18.42 14.81 13.22
C LEU A 364 19.94 14.74 12.98
N GLN A 365 20.36 13.88 12.03
CA GLN A 365 21.74 13.88 11.54
C GLN A 365 22.01 15.14 10.71
N ASP A 366 21.07 15.53 9.85
CA ASP A 366 21.06 16.80 9.13
C ASP A 366 19.93 17.67 9.71
N PRO A 367 20.24 18.73 10.45
CA PRO A 367 19.25 19.60 11.08
C PRO A 367 18.58 20.59 10.11
N ALA A 368 18.95 20.60 8.83
CA ALA A 368 18.37 21.50 7.84
C ALA A 368 16.86 21.21 7.64
N VAL A 369 16.08 22.28 7.53
CA VAL A 369 14.63 22.21 7.23
C VAL A 369 14.41 22.91 5.90
N GLU A 370 14.01 22.18 4.87
CA GLU A 370 13.76 22.74 3.55
C GLU A 370 12.24 22.79 3.26
N ILE A 371 11.66 23.97 3.44
CA ILE A 371 10.25 24.23 3.09
C ILE A 371 10.23 25.42 2.13
N LYS A 372 9.85 25.15 0.87
CA LYS A 372 9.74 26.17 -0.19
C LYS A 372 8.33 26.11 -0.76
N ASP A 373 7.87 27.25 -1.27
CA ASP A 373 6.59 27.39 -1.99
C ASP A 373 5.35 26.95 -1.19
N ALA A 374 5.46 26.88 0.16
CA ALA A 374 4.36 26.59 1.06
C ALA A 374 3.89 27.85 1.80
N LYS A 375 2.58 28.04 1.90
CA LYS A 375 1.94 29.17 2.59
C LYS A 375 1.43 28.73 3.96
N ASN A 376 1.47 29.64 4.92
CA ASN A 376 0.91 29.44 6.26
C ASN A 376 1.47 28.19 6.96
N VAL A 377 2.82 28.14 7.08
CA VAL A 377 3.54 27.09 7.80
C VAL A 377 3.69 27.49 9.27
N LYS A 378 3.29 26.63 10.19
CA LYS A 378 3.30 26.89 11.63
C LYS A 378 4.17 25.89 12.38
N PHE A 379 5.07 26.40 13.22
CA PHE A 379 5.88 25.61 14.14
C PHE A 379 5.48 25.99 15.58
N SER A 380 5.11 25.02 16.39
CA SER A 380 4.73 25.21 17.79
C SER A 380 5.35 24.13 18.65
N ASN A 381 6.22 24.54 19.60
CA ASN A 381 6.96 23.61 20.47
C ASN A 381 7.73 22.53 19.67
N VAL A 382 8.55 22.99 18.70
CA VAL A 382 9.42 22.12 17.88
C VAL A 382 10.83 22.23 18.40
N LYS A 383 11.48 21.10 18.66
CA LYS A 383 12.88 20.98 19.07
C LYS A 383 13.62 20.05 18.10
N ILE A 384 14.72 20.53 17.56
CA ILE A 384 15.65 19.78 16.71
C ILE A 384 16.98 19.73 17.47
N ASN A 385 17.48 18.54 17.78
CA ASN A 385 18.73 18.34 18.51
C ASN A 385 18.75 19.11 19.86
N GLY A 386 17.59 19.19 20.53
CA GLY A 386 17.43 19.92 21.80
C GLY A 386 17.24 21.43 21.66
N VAL A 387 17.41 22.01 20.47
CA VAL A 387 17.28 23.45 20.21
C VAL A 387 15.88 23.76 19.68
N ALA A 388 15.28 24.83 20.21
CA ALA A 388 13.96 25.28 19.73
C ALA A 388 14.03 25.75 18.26
N TYR A 389 13.13 25.29 17.43
CA TYR A 389 12.99 25.67 16.04
C TYR A 389 11.66 26.41 15.80
N THR A 390 11.72 27.59 15.21
CA THR A 390 10.58 28.49 15.01
C THR A 390 10.23 28.76 13.55
N GLY A 391 10.96 28.12 12.61
CA GLY A 391 10.73 28.31 11.17
C GLY A 391 11.49 29.50 10.56
N LYS A 392 12.52 30.03 11.25
CA LYS A 392 13.38 31.12 10.75
C LYS A 392 14.78 30.61 10.49
#